data_717c2292dfd3a5ae7a1734e53ec85014
#
_entry.id   717c2292dfd3a5ae7a1734e53ec85014
#
_cell.length_a   1.000
_cell.length_b   1.000
_cell.length_c   1.000
_cell.angle_alpha   90.00
_cell.angle_beta   90.00
_cell.angle_gamma   90.00
#
_symmetry.space_group_name_H-M   'P 1'
#
loop_
_entity.id
_entity.type
_entity.pdbx_description
1 polymer ?
#
loop_
_entity_poly.entity_id
_entity_poly.type
_entity_poly.pdbx_seq_one_letter_code
_entity_poly.pdbx_strand_id
1 'polypeptide(L)'
;MTEALRRHRQPAVPQTSFGPLRLLPALPWLILAAAMRVIAFAGGPARLPAEIVAAIAVLVAFLVTAQRCIEVSGGSTGLGELSLTEQLKLSLSVLWRIALLLIGTSLAVAFTPYAKLGPHLMSGLDGMAFDQFTNLGRFWSGVIAVLVLLMVVGAERSDGRIAFFPAVAEFARRGLWLGTAVLVLGVVAILLGFGQEFVRGMIWTFWQTSSASQFIKNLVYFVFIFSFAMLRLWITLSIVTFGLKASYLYGSRD
;
A
#
# COMPACT_ATOMS: atom_id res chain seq x y z
N MET A 1 2.85 -24.16 6.62
CA MET A 1 1.98 -22.98 6.55
C MET A 1 0.59 -23.22 7.15
N THR A 2 0.06 -24.42 7.16
CA THR A 2 -1.30 -24.77 7.56
C THR A 2 -1.57 -24.86 9.07
N GLU A 3 -0.59 -25.16 9.92
CA GLU A 3 -0.80 -25.33 11.36
C GLU A 3 -0.72 -24.03 12.17
N ALA A 4 0.13 -23.09 11.77
CA ALA A 4 0.26 -21.79 12.45
C ALA A 4 -1.03 -20.96 12.32
N LEU A 5 -1.69 -21.00 11.16
CA LEU A 5 -2.94 -20.28 10.91
C LEU A 5 -4.16 -20.86 11.65
N ARG A 6 -4.09 -22.13 12.12
CA ARG A 6 -5.18 -22.79 12.86
C ARG A 6 -5.21 -22.48 14.35
N ARG A 7 -4.10 -22.08 14.97
CA ARG A 7 -4.00 -22.00 16.45
C ARG A 7 -4.57 -20.73 17.10
N HIS A 8 -4.91 -19.69 16.35
CA HIS A 8 -5.32 -18.40 16.94
C HIS A 8 -6.83 -18.12 16.83
N ARG A 9 -7.66 -18.91 17.52
CA ARG A 9 -9.05 -18.56 17.84
C ARG A 9 -9.20 -18.08 19.30
N GLN A 10 -8.33 -17.22 19.80
CA GLN A 10 -8.58 -16.53 21.05
C GLN A 10 -9.05 -15.11 20.79
N PRO A 11 -10.18 -14.66 21.39
CA PRO A 11 -10.63 -13.28 21.24
C PRO A 11 -9.62 -12.36 21.91
N ALA A 12 -8.86 -11.64 21.11
CA ALA A 12 -7.94 -10.64 21.62
C ALA A 12 -8.73 -9.48 22.25
N VAL A 13 -8.41 -9.15 23.49
CA VAL A 13 -8.93 -8.00 24.20
C VAL A 13 -8.63 -6.75 23.36
N PRO A 14 -9.62 -5.88 23.05
CA PRO A 14 -9.39 -4.71 22.24
C PRO A 14 -8.46 -3.73 22.95
N GLN A 15 -7.22 -3.64 22.51
CA GLN A 15 -6.31 -2.60 22.97
C GLN A 15 -6.57 -1.32 22.18
N THR A 16 -7.15 -0.33 22.86
CA THR A 16 -7.60 0.96 22.33
C THR A 16 -6.49 2.00 22.13
N SER A 17 -5.30 1.64 21.69
CA SER A 17 -4.26 2.65 21.42
C SER A 17 -4.02 2.82 19.92
N PHE A 18 -4.69 3.81 19.33
CA PHE A 18 -4.32 4.40 18.05
C PHE A 18 -3.03 5.20 18.23
N GLY A 19 -1.90 4.67 17.83
CA GLY A 19 -0.64 5.42 17.86
C GLY A 19 0.21 5.15 16.63
N PRO A 20 0.86 6.18 16.04
CA PRO A 20 1.78 6.05 14.91
C PRO A 20 2.98 5.17 15.23
N LEU A 21 3.27 4.93 16.51
CA LEU A 21 4.37 4.09 17.00
C LEU A 21 4.27 2.61 16.63
N ARG A 22 3.12 2.12 16.16
CA ARG A 22 2.95 0.74 15.68
C ARG A 22 3.42 0.50 14.24
N LEU A 23 3.91 1.53 13.56
CA LEU A 23 4.56 1.41 12.25
C LEU A 23 6.04 1.01 12.33
N LEU A 24 6.63 0.93 13.51
CA LEU A 24 8.04 0.57 13.69
C LEU A 24 8.47 -0.71 12.95
N PRO A 25 7.69 -1.80 12.93
CA PRO A 25 8.05 -3.00 12.16
C PRO A 25 8.08 -2.79 10.64
N ALA A 26 7.32 -1.82 10.12
CA ALA A 26 7.31 -1.49 8.69
C ALA A 26 8.46 -0.54 8.29
N LEU A 27 9.11 0.12 9.25
CA LEU A 27 10.18 1.09 9.04
C LEU A 27 11.31 0.58 8.14
N PRO A 28 11.94 -0.58 8.40
CA PRO A 28 13.05 -1.07 7.58
C PRO A 28 12.65 -1.24 6.11
N TRP A 29 11.42 -1.71 5.87
CA TRP A 29 10.89 -1.93 4.55
C TRP A 29 10.59 -0.63 3.80
N LEU A 30 10.07 0.37 4.49
CA LEU A 30 9.83 1.69 3.91
C LEU A 30 11.13 2.45 3.64
N ILE A 31 12.14 2.29 4.49
CA ILE A 31 13.49 2.83 4.26
C ILE A 31 14.08 2.19 3.00
N LEU A 32 14.00 0.86 2.87
CA LEU A 32 14.45 0.13 1.70
C LEU A 32 13.70 0.60 0.44
N ALA A 33 12.36 0.70 0.51
CA ALA A 33 11.55 1.17 -0.61
C ALA A 33 11.93 2.60 -1.03
N ALA A 34 12.12 3.51 -0.09
CA ALA A 34 12.52 4.88 -0.36
C ALA A 34 13.93 4.95 -0.99
N ALA A 35 14.88 4.17 -0.48
CA ALA A 35 16.24 4.10 -1.04
C ALA A 35 16.22 3.55 -2.47
N MET A 36 15.48 2.48 -2.72
CA MET A 36 15.33 1.91 -4.07
C MET A 36 14.62 2.88 -5.03
N ARG A 37 13.67 3.67 -4.55
CA ARG A 37 13.04 4.74 -5.34
C ARG A 37 14.05 5.81 -5.78
N VAL A 38 14.96 6.22 -4.89
CA VAL A 38 16.02 7.18 -5.24
C VAL A 38 16.93 6.60 -6.33
N ILE A 39 17.29 5.31 -6.24
CA ILE A 39 18.10 4.62 -7.24
C ILE A 39 17.34 4.53 -8.58
N ALA A 40 16.05 4.16 -8.54
CA ALA A 40 15.21 4.09 -9.73
C ALA A 40 15.07 5.45 -10.41
N PHE A 41 14.97 6.53 -9.63
CA PHE A 41 14.89 7.90 -10.15
C PHE A 41 16.19 8.36 -10.82
N ALA A 42 17.35 7.93 -10.33
CA ALA A 42 18.64 8.21 -10.95
C ALA A 42 18.77 7.58 -12.36
N GLY A 43 17.94 6.59 -12.69
CA GLY A 43 17.90 5.97 -14.02
C GLY A 43 19.00 4.92 -14.25
N GLY A 44 19.24 4.61 -15.52
CA GLY A 44 20.25 3.62 -15.91
C GLY A 44 19.78 2.15 -15.76
N PRO A 45 20.72 1.17 -15.88
CA PRO A 45 20.38 -0.25 -15.87
C PRO A 45 19.81 -0.75 -14.53
N ALA A 46 20.09 -0.04 -13.42
CA ALA A 46 19.59 -0.38 -12.10
C ALA A 46 18.12 0.03 -11.86
N ARG A 47 17.50 0.81 -12.76
CA ARG A 47 16.15 1.33 -12.60
C ARG A 47 15.12 0.23 -12.39
N LEU A 48 15.04 -0.72 -13.32
CA LEU A 48 14.03 -1.79 -13.27
C LEU A 48 14.20 -2.71 -12.04
N PRO A 49 15.39 -3.23 -11.71
CA PRO A 49 15.59 -3.96 -10.46
C PRO A 49 15.21 -3.16 -9.22
N ALA A 50 15.56 -1.89 -9.17
CA ALA A 50 15.23 -1.02 -8.02
C ALA A 50 13.71 -0.81 -7.88
N GLU A 51 12.96 -0.63 -8.98
CA GLU A 51 11.49 -0.52 -8.96
C GLU A 51 10.85 -1.82 -8.44
N ILE A 52 11.35 -3.00 -8.83
CA ILE A 52 10.86 -4.30 -8.36
C ILE A 52 11.11 -4.46 -6.86
N VAL A 53 12.32 -4.16 -6.40
CA VAL A 53 12.66 -4.26 -4.97
C VAL A 53 11.84 -3.26 -4.15
N ALA A 54 11.64 -2.03 -4.64
CA ALA A 54 10.77 -1.04 -4.00
C ALA A 54 9.33 -1.55 -3.87
N ALA A 55 8.77 -2.15 -4.93
CA ALA A 55 7.43 -2.70 -4.93
C ALA A 55 7.28 -3.86 -3.91
N ILE A 56 8.25 -4.76 -3.83
CA ILE A 56 8.27 -5.85 -2.84
C ILE A 56 8.33 -5.25 -1.42
N ALA A 57 9.21 -4.29 -1.18
CA ALA A 57 9.36 -3.66 0.12
C ALA A 57 8.09 -2.92 0.56
N VAL A 58 7.39 -2.23 -0.35
CA VAL A 58 6.07 -1.61 -0.09
C VAL A 58 5.04 -2.66 0.29
N LEU A 59 4.99 -3.79 -0.42
CA LEU A 59 4.05 -4.87 -0.10
C LEU A 59 4.34 -5.50 1.27
N VAL A 60 5.59 -5.76 1.60
CA VAL A 60 5.94 -6.29 2.93
C VAL A 60 5.58 -5.28 4.02
N ALA A 61 5.88 -3.98 3.82
CA ALA A 61 5.47 -2.92 4.73
C ALA A 61 3.94 -2.89 4.89
N PHE A 62 3.21 -3.04 3.78
CA PHE A 62 1.75 -3.12 3.78
C PHE A 62 1.24 -4.31 4.61
N LEU A 63 1.79 -5.52 4.43
CA LEU A 63 1.38 -6.71 5.15
C LEU A 63 1.61 -6.59 6.66
N VAL A 64 2.80 -6.13 7.04
CA VAL A 64 3.17 -5.92 8.46
C VAL A 64 2.26 -4.86 9.12
N THR A 65 1.92 -3.80 8.39
CA THR A 65 1.03 -2.75 8.91
C THR A 65 -0.43 -3.20 8.88
N ALA A 66 -0.86 -3.97 7.85
CA ALA A 66 -2.21 -4.52 7.74
C ALA A 66 -2.57 -5.41 8.93
N GLN A 67 -1.65 -6.27 9.36
CA GLN A 67 -1.82 -7.07 10.56
C GLN A 67 -2.20 -6.20 11.76
N ARG A 68 -1.45 -5.13 12.01
CA ARG A 68 -1.69 -4.22 13.13
C ARG A 68 -3.03 -3.48 13.02
N CYS A 69 -3.40 -3.06 11.81
CA CYS A 69 -4.69 -2.42 11.58
C CYS A 69 -5.86 -3.38 11.82
N ILE A 70 -5.74 -4.64 11.41
CA ILE A 70 -6.76 -5.68 11.64
C ILE A 70 -6.90 -5.96 13.13
N GLU A 71 -5.79 -6.14 13.86
CA GLU A 71 -5.78 -6.34 15.32
C GLU A 71 -6.46 -5.17 16.06
N VAL A 72 -6.14 -3.92 15.71
CA VAL A 72 -6.75 -2.72 16.29
C VAL A 72 -8.25 -2.63 15.99
N SER A 73 -8.66 -3.14 14.82
CA SER A 73 -10.09 -3.19 14.44
C SER A 73 -10.88 -4.30 15.16
N GLY A 74 -10.22 -5.09 16.02
CA GLY A 74 -10.83 -6.19 16.75
C GLY A 74 -10.88 -7.51 15.97
N GLY A 75 -10.12 -7.60 14.86
CA GLY A 75 -9.87 -8.84 14.14
C GLY A 75 -8.62 -9.57 14.64
N SER A 76 -8.44 -10.82 14.22
CA SER A 76 -7.22 -11.58 14.41
C SER A 76 -6.67 -12.03 13.06
N THR A 77 -5.35 -12.06 12.93
CA THR A 77 -4.68 -12.51 11.72
C THR A 77 -3.40 -13.26 12.06
N GLY A 78 -3.10 -14.33 11.31
CA GLY A 78 -1.86 -15.10 11.44
C GLY A 78 -0.65 -14.46 10.74
N LEU A 79 -0.79 -13.26 10.14
CA LEU A 79 0.31 -12.60 9.42
C LEU A 79 1.55 -12.36 10.30
N GLY A 80 1.37 -12.17 11.60
CA GLY A 80 2.46 -11.93 12.55
C GLY A 80 3.28 -13.16 12.90
N GLU A 81 2.76 -14.34 12.65
CA GLU A 81 3.45 -15.60 12.89
C GLU A 81 4.28 -16.05 11.68
N LEU A 82 4.12 -15.35 10.54
CA LEU A 82 4.87 -15.66 9.34
C LEU A 82 6.35 -15.30 9.49
N SER A 83 7.21 -16.24 9.19
CA SER A 83 8.65 -16.02 9.05
C SER A 83 8.91 -15.02 7.92
N LEU A 84 10.08 -14.37 7.94
CA LEU A 84 10.49 -13.45 6.88
C LEU A 84 10.38 -14.06 5.48
N THR A 85 10.79 -15.32 5.35
CA THR A 85 10.72 -16.05 4.08
C THR A 85 9.28 -16.25 3.60
N GLU A 86 8.35 -16.52 4.51
CA GLU A 86 6.93 -16.67 4.18
C GLU A 86 6.29 -15.32 3.82
N GLN A 87 6.64 -14.25 4.52
CA GLN A 87 6.22 -12.89 4.17
C GLN A 87 6.69 -12.49 2.77
N LEU A 88 7.94 -12.79 2.42
CA LEU A 88 8.47 -12.53 1.09
C LEU A 88 7.79 -13.37 0.01
N LYS A 89 7.56 -14.66 0.26
CA LYS A 89 6.81 -15.54 -0.66
C LYS A 89 5.39 -15.05 -0.87
N LEU A 90 4.70 -14.65 0.20
CA LEU A 90 3.37 -14.07 0.13
C LEU A 90 3.36 -12.78 -0.68
N SER A 91 4.28 -11.86 -0.38
CA SER A 91 4.43 -10.59 -1.10
C SER A 91 4.72 -10.81 -2.58
N LEU A 92 5.63 -11.72 -2.92
CA LEU A 92 5.95 -12.03 -4.32
C LEU A 92 4.75 -12.63 -5.06
N SER A 93 3.99 -13.50 -4.38
CA SER A 93 2.79 -14.11 -4.95
C SER A 93 1.65 -13.10 -5.17
N VAL A 94 1.50 -12.11 -4.28
CA VAL A 94 0.57 -10.98 -4.46
C VAL A 94 1.08 -10.07 -5.58
N LEU A 95 2.39 -9.72 -5.57
CA LEU A 95 3.01 -8.84 -6.55
C LEU A 95 2.78 -9.30 -7.98
N TRP A 96 3.00 -10.60 -8.25
CA TRP A 96 2.80 -11.16 -9.59
C TRP A 96 1.37 -10.95 -10.09
N ARG A 97 0.37 -11.19 -9.25
CA ARG A 97 -1.05 -11.03 -9.61
C ARG A 97 -1.43 -9.57 -9.84
N ILE A 98 -0.92 -8.70 -8.97
CA ILE A 98 -1.13 -7.25 -9.14
C ILE A 98 -0.38 -6.74 -10.38
N ALA A 99 0.85 -7.20 -10.64
CA ALA A 99 1.59 -6.84 -11.85
C ALA A 99 0.82 -7.20 -13.12
N LEU A 100 0.22 -8.40 -13.18
CA LEU A 100 -0.63 -8.78 -14.30
C LEU A 100 -1.85 -7.87 -14.45
N LEU A 101 -2.49 -7.47 -13.35
CA LEU A 101 -3.59 -6.51 -13.38
C LEU A 101 -3.13 -5.14 -13.89
N LEU A 102 -2.01 -4.63 -13.38
CA LEU A 102 -1.47 -3.32 -13.76
C LEU A 102 -1.08 -3.30 -15.25
N ILE A 103 -0.39 -4.34 -15.73
CA ILE A 103 -0.02 -4.50 -17.13
C ILE A 103 -1.28 -4.62 -17.99
N GLY A 104 -2.22 -5.49 -17.61
CA GLY A 104 -3.45 -5.71 -18.36
C GLY A 104 -4.31 -4.45 -18.48
N THR A 105 -4.50 -3.71 -17.37
CA THR A 105 -5.26 -2.45 -17.38
C THR A 105 -4.55 -1.36 -18.18
N SER A 106 -3.23 -1.23 -18.05
CA SER A 106 -2.46 -0.24 -18.81
C SER A 106 -2.48 -0.56 -20.30
N LEU A 107 -2.36 -1.85 -20.67
CA LEU A 107 -2.46 -2.30 -22.05
C LEU A 107 -3.87 -2.06 -22.61
N ALA A 108 -4.92 -2.41 -21.86
CA ALA A 108 -6.30 -2.15 -22.29
C ALA A 108 -6.54 -0.66 -22.56
N VAL A 109 -6.04 0.22 -21.70
CA VAL A 109 -6.17 1.67 -21.86
C VAL A 109 -5.33 2.19 -23.04
N ALA A 110 -4.18 1.55 -23.36
CA ALA A 110 -3.33 1.94 -24.48
C ALA A 110 -4.05 1.88 -25.85
N PHE A 111 -5.07 1.03 -25.99
CA PHE A 111 -5.91 0.93 -27.20
C PHE A 111 -7.13 1.86 -27.17
N THR A 112 -7.20 2.79 -26.21
CA THR A 112 -8.30 3.77 -26.11
C THR A 112 -7.76 5.20 -26.34
N PRO A 113 -8.64 6.19 -26.54
CA PRO A 113 -8.23 7.60 -26.57
C PRO A 113 -7.52 8.07 -25.29
N TYR A 114 -7.57 7.28 -24.22
CA TYR A 114 -6.97 7.55 -22.91
C TYR A 114 -5.59 6.91 -22.71
N ALA A 115 -4.89 6.52 -23.76
CA ALA A 115 -3.57 5.86 -23.72
C ALA A 115 -2.54 6.58 -22.79
N LYS A 116 -2.62 7.93 -22.70
CA LYS A 116 -1.78 8.73 -21.81
C LYS A 116 -1.94 8.40 -20.32
N LEU A 117 -3.01 7.74 -19.92
CA LEU A 117 -3.25 7.33 -18.53
C LEU A 117 -2.56 6.00 -18.16
N GLY A 118 -2.14 5.20 -19.14
CA GLY A 118 -1.51 3.89 -18.93
C GLY A 118 -0.34 3.92 -17.92
N PRO A 119 0.66 4.82 -18.04
CA PRO A 119 1.76 4.93 -17.09
C PRO A 119 1.31 5.19 -15.64
N HIS A 120 0.22 5.95 -15.44
CA HIS A 120 -0.33 6.23 -14.12
C HIS A 120 -1.04 5.02 -13.51
N LEU A 121 -1.60 4.16 -14.32
CA LEU A 121 -2.19 2.89 -13.88
C LEU A 121 -1.10 1.88 -13.50
N MET A 122 0.03 1.85 -14.20
CA MET A 122 1.19 1.00 -13.85
C MET A 122 1.74 1.30 -12.47
N SER A 123 1.70 2.56 -12.02
CA SER A 123 2.22 2.98 -10.71
C SER A 123 1.23 2.73 -9.55
N GLY A 124 0.13 2.02 -9.77
CA GLY A 124 -0.94 1.84 -8.78
C GLY A 124 -0.48 1.23 -7.45
N LEU A 125 0.47 0.29 -7.49
CA LEU A 125 1.05 -0.31 -6.29
C LEU A 125 1.86 0.70 -5.48
N ASP A 126 2.69 1.49 -6.16
CA ASP A 126 3.53 2.50 -5.53
C ASP A 126 2.71 3.57 -4.81
N GLY A 127 1.56 3.91 -5.35
CA GLY A 127 0.66 4.91 -4.78
C GLY A 127 0.10 4.55 -3.41
N MET A 128 0.26 3.31 -2.95
CA MET A 128 -0.09 2.93 -1.57
C MET A 128 0.83 3.60 -0.53
N ALA A 129 2.09 3.86 -0.89
CA ALA A 129 3.07 4.51 -0.03
C ALA A 129 3.58 5.84 -0.60
N PHE A 130 3.75 5.94 -1.93
CA PHE A 130 4.29 7.11 -2.61
C PHE A 130 3.20 7.91 -3.32
N ASP A 131 3.47 9.18 -3.62
CA ASP A 131 2.49 10.04 -4.29
C ASP A 131 2.23 9.63 -5.74
N GLN A 132 1.01 9.89 -6.19
CA GLN A 132 0.59 9.77 -7.58
C GLN A 132 0.39 11.15 -8.18
N PHE A 133 0.88 11.33 -9.40
CA PHE A 133 0.80 12.62 -10.10
C PHE A 133 -0.62 12.95 -10.59
N THR A 134 -1.48 11.95 -10.71
CA THR A 134 -2.86 12.15 -11.18
C THR A 134 -3.88 11.68 -10.16
N ASN A 135 -5.04 12.35 -10.16
CA ASN A 135 -6.16 11.94 -9.32
C ASN A 135 -6.64 10.53 -9.64
N LEU A 136 -6.65 10.14 -10.93
CA LEU A 136 -6.97 8.79 -11.33
C LEU A 136 -5.99 7.78 -10.70
N GLY A 137 -4.68 8.04 -10.72
CA GLY A 137 -3.69 7.18 -10.09
C GLY A 137 -3.89 7.05 -8.58
N ARG A 138 -4.33 8.14 -7.91
CA ARG A 138 -4.65 8.12 -6.47
C ARG A 138 -5.83 7.21 -6.16
N PHE A 139 -6.93 7.30 -6.92
CA PHE A 139 -8.08 6.40 -6.78
C PHE A 139 -7.72 4.96 -7.13
N TRP A 140 -6.96 4.76 -8.23
CA TRP A 140 -6.50 3.45 -8.65
C TRP A 140 -5.65 2.76 -7.60
N SER A 141 -4.74 3.48 -6.95
CA SER A 141 -3.95 2.96 -5.84
C SER A 141 -4.82 2.50 -4.65
N GLY A 142 -5.94 3.20 -4.40
CA GLY A 142 -6.93 2.77 -3.42
C GLY A 142 -7.58 1.43 -3.79
N VAL A 143 -7.95 1.25 -5.06
CA VAL A 143 -8.48 -0.05 -5.57
C VAL A 143 -7.45 -1.15 -5.40
N ILE A 144 -6.18 -0.90 -5.77
CA ILE A 144 -5.10 -1.87 -5.59
C ILE A 144 -4.91 -2.23 -4.13
N ALA A 145 -4.93 -1.25 -3.21
CA ALA A 145 -4.80 -1.50 -1.78
C ALA A 145 -5.92 -2.41 -1.24
N VAL A 146 -7.16 -2.18 -1.66
CA VAL A 146 -8.30 -3.03 -1.29
C VAL A 146 -8.13 -4.44 -1.84
N LEU A 147 -7.74 -4.60 -3.10
CA LEU A 147 -7.52 -5.91 -3.72
C LEU A 147 -6.39 -6.68 -3.02
N VAL A 148 -5.29 -6.01 -2.68
CA VAL A 148 -4.19 -6.63 -1.92
C VAL A 148 -4.70 -7.12 -0.57
N LEU A 149 -5.44 -6.29 0.17
CA LEU A 149 -5.99 -6.69 1.47
C LEU A 149 -6.96 -7.86 1.35
N LEU A 150 -7.86 -7.86 0.35
CA LEU A 150 -8.80 -8.95 0.11
C LEU A 150 -8.09 -10.25 -0.29
N MET A 151 -7.03 -10.18 -1.10
CA MET A 151 -6.22 -11.36 -1.44
C MET A 151 -5.55 -11.96 -0.20
N VAL A 152 -5.03 -11.11 0.69
CA VAL A 152 -4.36 -11.55 1.92
C VAL A 152 -5.36 -12.17 2.89
N VAL A 153 -6.48 -11.50 3.15
CA VAL A 153 -7.57 -12.02 4.02
C VAL A 153 -8.18 -13.29 3.43
N GLY A 154 -8.34 -13.34 2.11
CA GLY A 154 -8.80 -14.53 1.39
C GLY A 154 -7.83 -15.70 1.52
N ALA A 155 -6.52 -15.46 1.47
CA ALA A 155 -5.50 -16.49 1.64
C ALA A 155 -5.53 -17.09 3.06
N GLU A 156 -5.77 -16.29 4.10
CA GLU A 156 -5.93 -16.80 5.47
C GLU A 156 -7.13 -17.74 5.62
N ARG A 157 -8.20 -17.49 4.86
CA ARG A 157 -9.43 -18.32 4.88
C ARG A 157 -9.29 -19.60 4.07
N SER A 158 -8.43 -19.62 3.04
CA SER A 158 -8.29 -20.68 2.05
C SER A 158 -6.96 -21.43 2.15
N ASP A 159 -6.47 -21.71 3.36
CA ASP A 159 -5.24 -22.46 3.62
C ASP A 159 -4.00 -21.94 2.88
N GLY A 160 -3.90 -20.61 2.77
CA GLY A 160 -2.75 -19.93 2.16
C GLY A 160 -2.78 -19.82 0.63
N ARG A 161 -3.90 -20.16 -0.01
CA ARG A 161 -4.06 -19.98 -1.47
C ARG A 161 -4.46 -18.55 -1.78
N ILE A 162 -3.59 -17.86 -2.50
CA ILE A 162 -3.90 -16.50 -2.98
C ILE A 162 -4.69 -16.63 -4.28
N ALA A 163 -5.90 -16.09 -4.28
CA ALA A 163 -6.79 -16.13 -5.42
C ALA A 163 -7.22 -14.70 -5.82
N PHE A 164 -6.91 -14.30 -7.04
CA PHE A 164 -7.22 -12.96 -7.55
C PHE A 164 -8.72 -12.80 -7.86
N PHE A 165 -9.31 -13.73 -8.63
CA PHE A 165 -10.71 -13.64 -9.04
C PHE A 165 -11.70 -13.65 -7.87
N PRO A 166 -11.54 -14.48 -6.85
CA PRO A 166 -12.33 -14.38 -5.63
C PRO A 166 -12.21 -13.03 -4.92
N ALA A 167 -11.02 -12.40 -4.89
CA ALA A 167 -10.85 -11.07 -4.31
C ALA A 167 -11.61 -10.00 -5.11
N VAL A 168 -11.59 -10.06 -6.45
CA VAL A 168 -12.37 -9.16 -7.31
C VAL A 168 -13.87 -9.39 -7.12
N ALA A 169 -14.32 -10.64 -7.06
CA ALA A 169 -15.73 -10.96 -6.80
C ALA A 169 -16.19 -10.47 -5.42
N GLU A 170 -15.35 -10.63 -4.40
CA GLU A 170 -15.64 -10.12 -3.06
C GLU A 170 -15.66 -8.60 -3.02
N PHE A 171 -14.75 -7.93 -3.75
CA PHE A 171 -14.77 -6.49 -3.93
C PHE A 171 -16.09 -6.04 -4.56
N ALA A 172 -16.54 -6.69 -5.64
CA ALA A 172 -17.78 -6.36 -6.32
C ALA A 172 -19.01 -6.59 -5.43
N ARG A 173 -19.05 -7.71 -4.70
CA ARG A 173 -20.12 -8.03 -3.75
C ARG A 173 -20.25 -7.00 -2.64
N ARG A 174 -19.12 -6.45 -2.16
CA ARG A 174 -19.06 -5.46 -1.10
C ARG A 174 -18.80 -4.04 -1.64
N GLY A 175 -19.13 -3.81 -2.91
CA GLY A 175 -18.78 -2.60 -3.66
C GLY A 175 -19.22 -1.30 -3.02
N LEU A 176 -20.38 -1.29 -2.33
CA LEU A 176 -20.85 -0.09 -1.62
C LEU A 176 -19.87 0.35 -0.53
N TRP A 177 -19.46 -0.55 0.35
CA TRP A 177 -18.58 -0.24 1.49
C TRP A 177 -17.13 -0.05 1.06
N LEU A 178 -16.62 -0.95 0.23
CA LEU A 178 -15.24 -0.88 -0.25
C LEU A 178 -15.06 0.24 -1.28
N GLY A 179 -16.07 0.49 -2.12
CA GLY A 179 -16.09 1.63 -3.03
C GLY A 179 -16.10 2.97 -2.29
N THR A 180 -16.89 3.08 -1.22
CA THR A 180 -16.86 4.27 -0.36
C THR A 180 -15.49 4.45 0.31
N ALA A 181 -14.85 3.36 0.79
CA ALA A 181 -13.50 3.43 1.34
C ALA A 181 -12.49 3.92 0.30
N VAL A 182 -12.56 3.43 -0.95
CA VAL A 182 -11.71 3.90 -2.06
C VAL A 182 -11.96 5.38 -2.36
N LEU A 183 -13.22 5.83 -2.38
CA LEU A 183 -13.55 7.24 -2.60
C LEU A 183 -12.99 8.13 -1.49
N VAL A 184 -13.19 7.76 -0.23
CA VAL A 184 -12.63 8.49 0.93
C VAL A 184 -11.12 8.53 0.84
N LEU A 185 -10.48 7.39 0.54
CA LEU A 185 -9.03 7.32 0.38
C LEU A 185 -8.55 8.21 -0.76
N GLY A 186 -9.25 8.23 -1.91
CA GLY A 186 -8.93 9.10 -3.04
C GLY A 186 -8.97 10.58 -2.67
N VAL A 187 -10.02 11.01 -1.96
CA VAL A 187 -10.14 12.40 -1.47
C VAL A 187 -9.02 12.73 -0.49
N VAL A 188 -8.76 11.87 0.48
CA VAL A 188 -7.66 12.08 1.44
C VAL A 188 -6.30 12.09 0.74
N ALA A 189 -6.08 11.22 -0.26
CA ALA A 189 -4.85 11.22 -1.05
C ALA A 189 -4.66 12.51 -1.87
N ILE A 190 -5.75 13.11 -2.35
CA ILE A 190 -5.71 14.44 -3.01
C ILE A 190 -5.28 15.51 -2.01
N LEU A 191 -5.91 15.56 -0.83
CA LEU A 191 -5.56 16.52 0.22
C LEU A 191 -4.11 16.38 0.69
N LEU A 192 -3.66 15.14 0.90
CA LEU A 192 -2.25 14.84 1.20
C LEU A 192 -1.32 15.29 0.06
N GLY A 193 -1.75 15.13 -1.20
CA GLY A 193 -0.98 15.58 -2.36
C GLY A 193 -0.74 17.09 -2.33
N PHE A 194 -1.74 17.91 -2.00
CA PHE A 194 -1.54 19.35 -1.82
C PHE A 194 -0.56 19.68 -0.71
N GLY A 195 -0.66 19.03 0.45
CA GLY A 195 0.29 19.20 1.55
C GLY A 195 1.70 18.78 1.15
N GLN A 196 1.84 17.69 0.41
CA GLN A 196 3.12 17.20 -0.09
C GLN A 196 3.76 18.15 -1.09
N GLU A 197 2.99 18.71 -2.04
CA GLU A 197 3.47 19.70 -2.98
C GLU A 197 3.93 20.99 -2.28
N PHE A 198 3.18 21.45 -1.29
CA PHE A 198 3.56 22.61 -0.49
C PHE A 198 4.92 22.40 0.20
N VAL A 199 5.09 21.27 0.91
CA VAL A 199 6.35 20.94 1.61
C VAL A 199 7.49 20.73 0.60
N ARG A 200 7.21 20.11 -0.55
CA ARG A 200 8.18 19.95 -1.65
C ARG A 200 8.68 21.31 -2.16
N GLY A 201 7.78 22.28 -2.32
CA GLY A 201 8.14 23.65 -2.69
C GLY A 201 9.09 24.29 -1.68
N MET A 202 8.82 24.14 -0.38
CA MET A 202 9.73 24.65 0.69
C MET A 202 11.10 23.97 0.62
N ILE A 203 11.14 22.63 0.45
CA ILE A 203 12.40 21.89 0.35
C ILE A 203 13.17 22.30 -0.91
N TRP A 204 12.48 22.53 -2.03
CA TRP A 204 13.10 22.98 -3.26
C TRP A 204 13.74 24.36 -3.10
N THR A 205 13.04 25.30 -2.45
CA THR A 205 13.60 26.62 -2.12
C THR A 205 14.83 26.48 -1.22
N PHE A 206 14.74 25.66 -0.15
CA PHE A 206 15.91 25.35 0.70
C PHE A 206 17.08 24.76 -0.11
N TRP A 207 16.77 23.83 -1.05
CA TRP A 207 17.79 23.20 -1.88
C TRP A 207 18.56 24.22 -2.74
N GLN A 208 17.85 25.20 -3.31
CA GLN A 208 18.44 26.21 -4.18
C GLN A 208 19.18 27.33 -3.40
N THR A 209 18.63 27.77 -2.28
CA THR A 209 19.14 28.95 -1.55
C THR A 209 20.13 28.63 -0.44
N SER A 210 20.11 27.39 0.09
CA SER A 210 20.96 27.02 1.21
C SER A 210 22.39 26.71 0.78
N SER A 211 23.36 27.18 1.57
CA SER A 211 24.78 26.80 1.49
C SER A 211 25.09 25.45 2.14
N ALA A 212 24.08 24.70 2.61
CA ALA A 212 24.25 23.40 3.23
C ALA A 212 24.91 22.39 2.27
N SER A 213 25.65 21.44 2.85
CA SER A 213 26.29 20.39 2.06
C SER A 213 25.25 19.54 1.31
N GLN A 214 25.66 18.95 0.20
CA GLN A 214 24.80 18.07 -0.61
C GLN A 214 24.23 16.89 0.21
N PHE A 215 25.00 16.39 1.16
CA PHE A 215 24.55 15.34 2.08
C PHE A 215 23.33 15.79 2.91
N ILE A 216 23.37 17.00 3.48
CA ILE A 216 22.25 17.54 4.27
C ILE A 216 21.02 17.74 3.38
N LYS A 217 21.20 18.26 2.16
CA LYS A 217 20.11 18.43 1.20
C LYS A 217 19.44 17.09 0.85
N ASN A 218 20.24 16.06 0.57
CA ASN A 218 19.74 14.72 0.28
C ASN A 218 19.04 14.11 1.50
N LEU A 219 19.55 14.30 2.70
CA LEU A 219 18.97 13.82 3.94
C LEU A 219 17.59 14.44 4.20
N VAL A 220 17.46 15.76 4.03
CA VAL A 220 16.17 16.47 4.18
C VAL A 220 15.15 15.93 3.18
N TYR A 221 15.54 15.73 1.92
CA TYR A 221 14.68 15.19 0.89
C TYR A 221 14.28 13.73 1.19
N PHE A 222 15.22 12.92 1.66
CA PHE A 222 14.93 11.54 2.06
C PHE A 222 13.94 11.48 3.22
N VAL A 223 14.15 12.27 4.28
CA VAL A 223 13.24 12.34 5.44
C VAL A 223 11.83 12.76 5.01
N PHE A 224 11.74 13.72 4.09
CA PHE A 224 10.47 14.15 3.53
C PHE A 224 9.73 13.01 2.82
N ILE A 225 10.39 12.33 1.86
CA ILE A 225 9.78 11.21 1.12
C ILE A 225 9.34 10.12 2.09
N PHE A 226 10.21 9.75 3.01
CA PHE A 226 9.98 8.70 3.98
C PHE A 226 8.80 9.00 4.91
N SER A 227 8.73 10.22 5.46
CA SER A 227 7.64 10.62 6.36
C SER A 227 6.28 10.60 5.67
N PHE A 228 6.22 11.11 4.43
CA PHE A 228 4.97 11.06 3.66
C PHE A 228 4.61 9.63 3.24
N ALA A 229 5.58 8.78 2.92
CA ALA A 229 5.33 7.38 2.59
C ALA A 229 4.72 6.62 3.80
N MET A 230 5.25 6.82 5.00
CA MET A 230 4.71 6.25 6.22
C MET A 230 3.27 6.72 6.50
N LEU A 231 3.06 8.04 6.42
CA LEU A 231 1.75 8.63 6.66
C LEU A 231 0.72 8.11 5.67
N ARG A 232 1.08 8.04 4.38
CA ARG A 232 0.21 7.56 3.32
C ARG A 232 -0.14 6.09 3.48
N LEU A 233 0.84 5.23 3.75
CA LEU A 233 0.61 3.81 3.99
C LEU A 233 -0.31 3.58 5.20
N TRP A 234 -0.09 4.30 6.30
CA TRP A 234 -0.93 4.21 7.50
C TRP A 234 -2.37 4.63 7.24
N ILE A 235 -2.57 5.76 6.55
CA ILE A 235 -3.90 6.24 6.18
C ILE A 235 -4.59 5.26 5.24
N THR A 236 -3.88 4.78 4.21
CA THR A 236 -4.41 3.80 3.25
C THR A 236 -4.94 2.57 3.97
N LEU A 237 -4.11 1.97 4.82
CA LEU A 237 -4.50 0.78 5.57
C LEU A 237 -5.61 1.03 6.57
N SER A 238 -5.57 2.15 7.28
CA SER A 238 -6.63 2.49 8.24
C SER A 238 -7.99 2.59 7.54
N ILE A 239 -8.08 3.35 6.45
CA ILE A 239 -9.35 3.54 5.72
C ILE A 239 -9.83 2.22 5.11
N VAL A 240 -8.94 1.45 4.46
CA VAL A 240 -9.31 0.19 3.80
C VAL A 240 -9.73 -0.87 4.82
N THR A 241 -9.04 -0.98 5.96
CA THR A 241 -9.37 -1.93 7.02
C THR A 241 -10.71 -1.57 7.68
N PHE A 242 -10.96 -0.29 7.95
CA PHE A 242 -12.25 0.14 8.48
C PHE A 242 -13.39 -0.08 7.48
N GLY A 243 -13.17 0.18 6.19
CA GLY A 243 -14.13 -0.11 5.13
C GLY A 243 -14.45 -1.61 5.03
N LEU A 244 -13.42 -2.45 5.12
CA LEU A 244 -13.59 -3.89 5.16
C LEU A 244 -14.38 -4.35 6.39
N LYS A 245 -14.03 -3.87 7.59
CA LYS A 245 -14.76 -4.15 8.83
C LYS A 245 -16.22 -3.76 8.71
N ALA A 246 -16.51 -2.54 8.24
CA ALA A 246 -17.89 -2.07 8.04
C ALA A 246 -18.66 -2.97 7.07
N SER A 247 -18.02 -3.43 5.99
CA SER A 247 -18.62 -4.35 5.02
C SER A 247 -19.00 -5.71 5.63
N TYR A 248 -18.25 -6.20 6.61
CA TYR A 248 -18.59 -7.47 7.30
C TYR A 248 -19.67 -7.28 8.37
N LEU A 249 -19.72 -6.13 9.02
CA LEU A 249 -20.70 -5.87 10.08
C LEU A 249 -22.08 -5.52 9.54
N TYR A 250 -22.13 -4.78 8.43
CA TYR A 250 -23.40 -4.22 7.90
C TYR A 250 -23.79 -4.81 6.54
N GLY A 251 -22.87 -5.35 5.76
CA GLY A 251 -23.15 -5.93 4.43
C GLY A 251 -23.69 -7.37 4.46
N SER A 252 -23.83 -7.99 5.64
CA SER A 252 -24.41 -9.32 5.80
C SER A 252 -25.92 -9.30 6.11
N ARG A 253 -26.55 -8.13 6.01
CA ARG A 253 -27.98 -7.94 6.31
C ARG A 253 -28.86 -7.91 5.04
N ASP A 254 -28.26 -8.02 3.87
CA ASP A 254 -28.92 -8.16 2.57
C ASP A 254 -28.61 -9.56 2.00
#